data_8e7f1db63139905e891a0ef249197ff0
#
_entry.id   8e7f1db63139905e891a0ef249197ff0
#
_cell.length_a   1.000
_cell.length_b   1.000
_cell.length_c   1.000
_cell.angle_alpha   90.00
_cell.angle_beta   90.00
_cell.angle_gamma   90.00
#
_symmetry.space_group_name_H-M   'P 1'
#
loop_
_entity.id
_entity.type
_entity.pdbx_description
1 polymer ?
#
loop_
_entity_poly.entity_id
_entity_poly.type
_entity_poly.pdbx_seq_one_letter_code
_entity_poly.pdbx_strand_id
1 'polypeptide(L)'
;MVQSAGSSGTVALANALISDVVTSADRGASIGYAQMGAMVGPAFGPIIGGLLNQFQGWRAIFWFLTAFSGAAFVIIVIALPETCRKIVGNGSVPPPGYSMSVLTYLHLRKQRKAGNVPQRESASNFKPRPNPLRSIYVIIQKESSLVIFYAGTLFAGYYMVLSSMPAQFGEKYNFNTLQIGLCYIPTGIGGMAVSIIVGKLLNWNFRRHAKKCGMEITEGKQQDLTNFPVETARLQIVSPLVYIAAATTICYGWVMESHTSLVGPIIFLFISTFCMTGSFTGLSTLVVDLNRQSAGTATAAMNLVRCWSRLSF
;
A
#
# COMPACT_ATOMS: atom_id res chain seq x y z
N MET A 1 -20.67 5.32 0.27
CA MET A 1 -20.49 4.21 -0.68
C MET A 1 -19.79 4.65 -1.98
N VAL A 2 -20.30 5.65 -2.71
CA VAL A 2 -19.70 6.10 -4.00
C VAL A 2 -18.23 6.54 -3.83
N GLN A 3 -17.90 7.31 -2.80
CA GLN A 3 -16.54 7.75 -2.50
C GLN A 3 -15.59 6.58 -2.24
N SER A 4 -16.03 5.57 -1.46
CA SER A 4 -15.23 4.38 -1.16
C SER A 4 -15.00 3.52 -2.40
N ALA A 5 -15.99 3.42 -3.29
CA ALA A 5 -15.85 2.72 -4.56
C ALA A 5 -14.82 3.39 -5.47
N GLY A 6 -14.83 4.73 -5.55
CA GLY A 6 -13.87 5.49 -6.35
C GLY A 6 -12.42 5.38 -5.87
N SER A 7 -12.20 5.28 -4.55
CA SER A 7 -10.84 5.21 -3.98
C SER A 7 -10.29 3.79 -3.85
N SER A 8 -11.11 2.75 -3.99
CA SER A 8 -10.72 1.35 -3.73
C SER A 8 -9.60 0.83 -4.64
N GLY A 9 -9.51 1.33 -5.87
CA GLY A 9 -8.51 0.92 -6.86
C GLY A 9 -7.12 1.55 -6.70
N THR A 10 -6.98 2.63 -5.94
CA THR A 10 -5.73 3.42 -5.90
C THR A 10 -4.52 2.63 -5.38
N VAL A 11 -4.71 1.81 -4.34
CA VAL A 11 -3.63 0.96 -3.79
C VAL A 11 -3.19 -0.11 -4.79
N ALA A 12 -4.15 -0.71 -5.52
CA ALA A 12 -3.85 -1.71 -6.54
C ALA A 12 -3.08 -1.09 -7.72
N LEU A 13 -3.46 0.12 -8.14
CA LEU A 13 -2.77 0.87 -9.18
C LEU A 13 -1.35 1.27 -8.75
N ALA A 14 -1.15 1.73 -7.51
CA ALA A 14 0.17 2.06 -6.99
C ALA A 14 1.12 0.84 -7.00
N ASN A 15 0.66 -0.32 -6.53
CA ASN A 15 1.45 -1.55 -6.55
C ASN A 15 1.71 -2.08 -7.97
N ALA A 16 0.75 -1.93 -8.89
CA ALA A 16 0.94 -2.28 -10.30
C ALA A 16 2.04 -1.40 -10.93
N LEU A 17 1.97 -0.08 -10.70
CA LEU A 17 2.95 0.88 -11.17
C LEU A 17 4.36 0.56 -10.63
N ILE A 18 4.48 0.26 -9.34
CA ILE A 18 5.76 -0.15 -8.74
C ILE A 18 6.27 -1.43 -9.39
N SER A 19 5.41 -2.42 -9.65
CA SER A 19 5.83 -3.67 -10.28
C SER A 19 6.32 -3.49 -11.71
N ASP A 20 5.81 -2.50 -12.43
CA ASP A 20 6.20 -2.18 -13.79
C ASP A 20 7.54 -1.42 -13.84
N VAL A 21 7.82 -0.55 -12.88
CA VAL A 21 9.00 0.33 -12.87
C VAL A 21 10.17 -0.30 -12.11
N VAL A 22 9.91 -0.98 -10.98
CA VAL A 22 10.95 -1.40 -10.02
C VAL A 22 11.26 -2.89 -10.12
N THR A 23 12.55 -3.25 -10.02
CA THR A 23 13.01 -4.65 -9.97
C THR A 23 12.65 -5.32 -8.65
N SER A 24 12.60 -6.65 -8.62
CA SER A 24 12.25 -7.41 -7.42
C SER A 24 13.24 -7.20 -6.26
N ALA A 25 14.49 -6.88 -6.55
CA ALA A 25 15.50 -6.61 -5.52
C ALA A 25 15.19 -5.32 -4.73
N ASP A 26 14.59 -4.30 -5.38
CA ASP A 26 14.31 -2.99 -4.79
C ASP A 26 12.82 -2.76 -4.51
N ARG A 27 11.99 -3.74 -4.85
CA ARG A 27 10.53 -3.67 -4.73
C ARG A 27 10.05 -3.48 -3.29
N GLY A 28 10.73 -4.11 -2.32
CA GLY A 28 10.38 -3.99 -0.91
C GLY A 28 10.40 -2.54 -0.41
N ALA A 29 11.47 -1.80 -0.70
CA ALA A 29 11.55 -0.39 -0.33
C ALA A 29 10.49 0.46 -1.05
N SER A 30 10.26 0.23 -2.34
CA SER A 30 9.28 1.00 -3.12
C SER A 30 7.85 0.77 -2.65
N ILE A 31 7.48 -0.48 -2.33
CA ILE A 31 6.19 -0.79 -1.71
C ILE A 31 6.11 -0.17 -0.30
N GLY A 32 7.21 -0.18 0.46
CA GLY A 32 7.29 0.49 1.76
C GLY A 32 6.96 1.99 1.65
N TYR A 33 7.54 2.70 0.69
CA TYR A 33 7.21 4.12 0.45
C TYR A 33 5.74 4.34 0.06
N ALA A 34 5.16 3.47 -0.77
CA ALA A 34 3.75 3.55 -1.12
C ALA A 34 2.84 3.30 0.10
N GLN A 35 3.19 2.33 0.94
CA GLN A 35 2.47 2.06 2.19
C GLN A 35 2.62 3.19 3.21
N MET A 36 3.78 3.84 3.30
CA MET A 36 3.95 5.04 4.12
C MET A 36 2.94 6.11 3.73
N GLY A 37 2.77 6.38 2.42
CA GLY A 37 1.74 7.32 1.94
C GLY A 37 0.32 6.92 2.36
N ALA A 38 -0.01 5.63 2.32
CA ALA A 38 -1.30 5.13 2.76
C ALA A 38 -1.55 5.27 4.27
N MET A 39 -0.48 5.35 5.09
CA MET A 39 -0.58 5.53 6.56
C MET A 39 -0.77 7.01 6.96
N VAL A 40 -0.49 7.96 6.08
CA VAL A 40 -0.74 9.38 6.33
C VAL A 40 -2.24 9.66 6.57
N GLY A 41 -3.13 8.98 5.84
CA GLY A 41 -4.58 9.11 6.01
C GLY A 41 -5.06 8.79 7.42
N PRO A 42 -4.86 7.57 7.94
CA PRO A 42 -5.22 7.21 9.31
C PRO A 42 -4.53 8.05 10.39
N ALA A 43 -3.32 8.57 10.15
CA ALA A 43 -2.58 9.40 11.09
C ALA A 43 -3.18 10.80 11.24
N PHE A 44 -3.41 11.47 10.13
CA PHE A 44 -3.82 12.88 10.11
C PHE A 44 -5.33 13.07 9.90
N GLY A 45 -6.00 12.06 9.33
CA GLY A 45 -7.45 12.12 9.05
C GLY A 45 -8.30 12.45 10.27
N PRO A 46 -8.15 11.75 11.41
CA PRO A 46 -8.91 12.04 12.60
C PRO A 46 -8.67 13.43 13.19
N ILE A 47 -7.44 13.96 13.05
CA ILE A 47 -7.09 15.31 13.54
C ILE A 47 -7.78 16.36 12.66
N ILE A 48 -7.60 16.25 11.34
CA ILE A 48 -8.20 17.18 10.37
C ILE A 48 -9.73 17.07 10.45
N GLY A 49 -10.26 15.86 10.53
CA GLY A 49 -11.68 15.60 10.66
C GLY A 49 -12.26 16.17 11.97
N GLY A 50 -11.54 15.99 13.07
CA GLY A 50 -11.92 16.56 14.39
C GLY A 50 -11.95 18.09 14.37
N LEU A 51 -10.93 18.74 13.83
CA LEU A 51 -10.86 20.19 13.67
C LEU A 51 -11.99 20.72 12.79
N LEU A 52 -12.17 20.15 11.60
CA LEU A 52 -13.23 20.58 10.69
C LEU A 52 -14.62 20.37 11.30
N ASN A 53 -14.84 19.24 11.97
CA ASN A 53 -16.12 18.97 12.62
C ASN A 53 -16.40 19.95 13.76
N GLN A 54 -15.39 20.35 14.53
CA GLN A 54 -15.54 21.26 15.66
C GLN A 54 -15.88 22.69 15.22
N PHE A 55 -15.27 23.17 14.12
CA PHE A 55 -15.44 24.58 13.68
C PHE A 55 -16.50 24.78 12.60
N GLN A 56 -16.69 23.81 11.70
CA GLN A 56 -17.54 23.96 10.51
C GLN A 56 -18.60 22.85 10.36
N GLY A 57 -18.57 21.85 11.27
CA GLY A 57 -19.47 20.72 11.23
C GLY A 57 -19.07 19.63 10.22
N TRP A 58 -19.76 18.49 10.28
CA TRP A 58 -19.43 17.28 9.55
C TRP A 58 -19.42 17.43 8.00
N ARG A 59 -20.21 18.37 7.45
CA ARG A 59 -20.27 18.63 5.99
C ARG A 59 -18.96 19.16 5.44
N ALA A 60 -18.21 19.95 6.22
CA ALA A 60 -16.94 20.51 5.83
C ALA A 60 -15.88 19.42 5.54
N ILE A 61 -15.96 18.27 6.22
CA ILE A 61 -15.08 17.12 5.97
C ILE A 61 -15.23 16.64 4.53
N PHE A 62 -16.46 16.51 4.03
CA PHE A 62 -16.71 16.06 2.66
C PHE A 62 -16.26 17.07 1.61
N TRP A 63 -16.46 18.38 1.85
CA TRP A 63 -15.95 19.44 0.98
C TRP A 63 -14.42 19.41 0.92
N PHE A 64 -13.75 19.29 2.07
CA PHE A 64 -12.30 19.15 2.13
C PHE A 64 -11.80 17.91 1.36
N LEU A 65 -12.42 16.75 1.56
CA LEU A 65 -12.05 15.53 0.85
C LEU A 65 -12.25 15.65 -0.66
N THR A 66 -13.34 16.32 -1.09
CA THR A 66 -13.62 16.54 -2.52
C THR A 66 -12.56 17.46 -3.13
N ALA A 67 -12.23 18.58 -2.48
CA ALA A 67 -11.21 19.51 -2.95
C ALA A 67 -9.82 18.84 -2.99
N PHE A 68 -9.46 18.10 -1.94
CA PHE A 68 -8.17 17.41 -1.85
C PHE A 68 -8.04 16.31 -2.91
N SER A 69 -9.08 15.49 -3.10
CA SER A 69 -9.07 14.44 -4.14
C SER A 69 -9.08 15.03 -5.55
N GLY A 70 -9.79 16.14 -5.77
CA GLY A 70 -9.76 16.88 -7.03
C GLY A 70 -8.38 17.42 -7.37
N ALA A 71 -7.69 18.04 -6.40
CA ALA A 71 -6.32 18.52 -6.58
C ALA A 71 -5.35 17.37 -6.89
N ALA A 72 -5.44 16.27 -6.14
CA ALA A 72 -4.63 15.07 -6.40
C ALA A 72 -4.89 14.49 -7.80
N PHE A 73 -6.15 14.42 -8.23
CA PHE A 73 -6.53 13.96 -9.56
C PHE A 73 -5.91 14.81 -10.66
N VAL A 74 -5.97 16.13 -10.54
CA VAL A 74 -5.35 17.07 -11.49
C VAL A 74 -3.84 16.84 -11.58
N ILE A 75 -3.16 16.68 -10.45
CA ILE A 75 -1.72 16.39 -10.40
C ILE A 75 -1.40 15.09 -11.14
N ILE A 76 -2.17 14.01 -10.89
CA ILE A 76 -1.99 12.71 -11.54
C ILE A 76 -2.15 12.82 -13.05
N VAL A 77 -3.22 13.46 -13.54
CA VAL A 77 -3.48 13.64 -14.97
C VAL A 77 -2.36 14.43 -15.66
N ILE A 78 -1.81 15.42 -14.99
CA ILE A 78 -0.73 16.24 -15.55
C ILE A 78 0.60 15.48 -15.53
N ALA A 79 0.96 14.86 -14.40
CA ALA A 79 2.32 14.38 -14.13
C ALA A 79 2.54 12.90 -14.42
N LEU A 80 1.53 12.03 -14.28
CA LEU A 80 1.71 10.58 -14.33
C LEU A 80 1.84 10.10 -15.80
N PRO A 81 3.01 9.64 -16.26
CA PRO A 81 3.17 9.03 -17.57
C PRO A 81 2.60 7.61 -17.60
N GLU A 82 2.35 7.08 -18.79
CA GLU A 82 2.01 5.66 -18.97
C GLU A 82 3.24 4.79 -18.61
N THR A 83 3.06 3.85 -17.68
CA THR A 83 4.15 2.99 -17.18
C THR A 83 4.01 1.53 -17.58
N CYS A 84 2.88 1.12 -18.17
CA CYS A 84 2.64 -0.26 -18.53
C CYS A 84 3.67 -0.76 -19.55
N ARG A 85 4.58 -1.62 -19.13
CA ARG A 85 5.67 -2.16 -19.99
C ARG A 85 5.15 -2.84 -21.25
N LYS A 86 3.94 -3.39 -21.24
CA LYS A 86 3.32 -4.00 -22.41
C LYS A 86 2.91 -2.97 -23.48
N ILE A 87 2.76 -1.71 -23.10
CA ILE A 87 2.35 -0.60 -23.97
C ILE A 87 3.57 0.23 -24.39
N VAL A 88 4.40 0.63 -23.45
CA VAL A 88 5.53 1.55 -23.66
C VAL A 88 6.90 0.87 -23.66
N GLY A 89 6.96 -0.45 -23.47
CA GLY A 89 8.22 -1.18 -23.38
C GLY A 89 9.09 -0.66 -22.21
N ASN A 90 10.29 -0.22 -22.53
CA ASN A 90 11.20 0.44 -21.57
C ASN A 90 11.07 1.98 -21.62
N GLY A 91 9.95 2.51 -22.08
CA GLY A 91 9.76 3.95 -22.28
C GLY A 91 10.19 4.45 -23.68
N SER A 92 10.65 3.56 -24.57
CA SER A 92 11.07 3.88 -25.93
C SER A 92 9.89 4.09 -26.89
N VAL A 93 8.73 3.47 -26.61
CA VAL A 93 7.54 3.55 -27.44
C VAL A 93 6.61 4.63 -26.91
N PRO A 94 6.20 5.64 -27.71
CA PRO A 94 5.26 6.65 -27.25
C PRO A 94 3.89 6.04 -26.94
N PRO A 95 3.27 6.40 -25.79
CA PRO A 95 1.98 5.87 -25.40
C PRO A 95 0.86 6.28 -26.40
N PRO A 96 -0.26 5.51 -26.46
CA PRO A 96 -1.41 5.89 -27.27
C PRO A 96 -2.04 7.17 -26.74
N GLY A 97 -2.66 7.96 -27.63
CA GLY A 97 -3.15 9.32 -27.31
C GLY A 97 -4.12 9.41 -26.12
N TYR A 98 -4.88 8.35 -25.85
CA TYR A 98 -5.84 8.29 -24.71
C TYR A 98 -5.18 8.05 -23.34
N SER A 99 -3.92 7.56 -23.29
CA SER A 99 -3.18 7.32 -22.05
C SER A 99 -1.98 8.26 -21.88
N MET A 100 -1.91 9.33 -22.67
CA MET A 100 -0.87 10.35 -22.58
C MET A 100 -1.14 11.32 -21.44
N SER A 101 -0.16 11.49 -20.53
CA SER A 101 -0.18 12.63 -19.60
C SER A 101 0.10 13.95 -20.34
N VAL A 102 -0.37 15.04 -19.77
CA VAL A 102 -0.17 16.40 -20.37
C VAL A 102 1.31 16.71 -20.58
N LEU A 103 2.16 16.37 -19.59
CA LEU A 103 3.61 16.57 -19.69
C LEU A 103 4.23 15.72 -20.81
N THR A 104 3.85 14.47 -20.92
CA THR A 104 4.32 13.57 -22.01
C THR A 104 3.88 14.09 -23.38
N TYR A 105 2.65 14.58 -23.51
CA TYR A 105 2.15 15.20 -24.74
C TYR A 105 2.96 16.42 -25.14
N LEU A 106 3.21 17.34 -24.20
CA LEU A 106 4.01 18.54 -24.45
C LEU A 106 5.46 18.19 -24.82
N HIS A 107 6.05 17.20 -24.15
CA HIS A 107 7.41 16.73 -24.44
C HIS A 107 7.50 16.13 -25.87
N LEU A 108 6.59 15.25 -26.26
CA LEU A 108 6.52 14.67 -27.59
C LEU A 108 6.23 15.71 -28.67
N ARG A 109 5.39 16.70 -28.38
CA ARG A 109 5.15 17.83 -29.29
C ARG A 109 6.41 18.65 -29.52
N LYS A 110 7.24 18.85 -28.48
CA LYS A 110 8.52 19.56 -28.59
C LYS A 110 9.53 18.74 -29.42
N GLN A 111 9.61 17.43 -29.22
CA GLN A 111 10.48 16.52 -29.97
C GLN A 111 10.08 16.44 -31.45
N ARG A 112 8.79 16.39 -31.77
CA ARG A 112 8.28 16.44 -33.15
C ARG A 112 8.65 17.75 -33.87
N LYS A 113 8.60 18.88 -33.16
CA LYS A 113 9.03 20.18 -33.72
C LYS A 113 10.55 20.25 -33.94
N ALA A 114 11.34 19.48 -33.20
CA ALA A 114 12.78 19.38 -33.32
C ALA A 114 13.25 18.35 -34.41
N GLY A 115 12.32 17.75 -35.17
CA GLY A 115 12.63 16.77 -36.21
C GLY A 115 12.91 15.34 -35.72
N ASN A 116 12.97 15.12 -34.41
CA ASN A 116 13.12 13.79 -33.80
C ASN A 116 11.74 13.15 -33.64
N VAL A 117 11.28 12.43 -34.65
CA VAL A 117 10.06 11.63 -34.59
C VAL A 117 10.40 10.25 -34.00
N PRO A 118 10.03 9.91 -32.77
CA PRO A 118 10.18 8.53 -32.31
C PRO A 118 9.33 7.63 -33.20
N GLN A 119 9.97 6.75 -33.96
CA GLN A 119 9.27 5.76 -34.77
C GLN A 119 8.48 4.86 -33.83
N ARG A 120 7.19 4.78 -34.08
CA ARG A 120 6.31 3.82 -33.45
C ARG A 120 6.54 2.47 -34.11
N GLU A 121 7.66 1.81 -33.80
CA GLU A 121 7.80 0.40 -34.15
C GLU A 121 6.60 -0.32 -33.51
N SER A 122 5.94 -1.11 -34.33
CA SER A 122 4.67 -1.78 -34.05
C SER A 122 4.59 -2.28 -32.60
N ALA A 123 4.13 -1.43 -31.68
CA ALA A 123 3.68 -1.90 -30.39
C ALA A 123 2.63 -2.96 -30.71
N SER A 124 2.90 -4.19 -30.34
CA SER A 124 2.03 -5.33 -30.55
C SER A 124 0.58 -4.88 -30.31
N ASN A 125 -0.36 -5.29 -31.15
CA ASN A 125 -1.80 -4.99 -31.05
C ASN A 125 -2.42 -5.60 -29.78
N PHE A 126 -1.68 -5.53 -28.67
CA PHE A 126 -2.11 -6.04 -27.38
C PHE A 126 -3.13 -5.07 -26.79
N LYS A 127 -4.38 -5.33 -27.02
CA LYS A 127 -5.49 -4.75 -26.23
C LYS A 127 -5.77 -5.70 -25.07
N PRO A 128 -5.16 -5.47 -23.88
CA PRO A 128 -5.49 -6.25 -22.72
C PRO A 128 -6.94 -5.93 -22.36
N ARG A 129 -7.87 -6.85 -22.62
CA ARG A 129 -9.22 -6.74 -22.08
C ARG A 129 -9.11 -6.97 -20.57
N PRO A 130 -9.45 -5.99 -19.73
CA PRO A 130 -9.47 -6.20 -18.29
C PRO A 130 -10.53 -7.26 -17.97
N ASN A 131 -10.09 -8.40 -17.46
CA ASN A 131 -11.00 -9.44 -17.02
C ASN A 131 -11.09 -9.37 -15.49
N PRO A 132 -12.19 -8.84 -14.90
CA PRO A 132 -12.34 -8.71 -13.45
C PRO A 132 -12.35 -10.08 -12.74
N LEU A 133 -12.73 -11.15 -13.42
CA LEU A 133 -12.72 -12.51 -12.86
C LEU A 133 -11.29 -13.02 -12.58
N ARG A 134 -10.28 -12.42 -13.19
CA ARG A 134 -8.88 -12.80 -12.95
C ARG A 134 -8.45 -12.55 -11.50
N SER A 135 -9.03 -11.55 -10.82
CA SER A 135 -8.78 -11.33 -9.39
C SER A 135 -9.31 -12.47 -8.53
N ILE A 136 -10.46 -13.04 -8.91
CA ILE A 136 -11.04 -14.20 -8.23
C ILE A 136 -10.17 -15.43 -8.48
N TYR A 137 -9.65 -15.61 -9.69
CA TYR A 137 -8.74 -16.71 -10.00
C TYR A 137 -7.46 -16.68 -9.15
N VAL A 138 -6.89 -15.50 -8.90
CA VAL A 138 -5.72 -15.35 -8.01
C VAL A 138 -6.05 -15.75 -6.56
N ILE A 139 -7.28 -15.49 -6.09
CA ILE A 139 -7.72 -15.91 -4.76
C ILE A 139 -7.82 -17.45 -4.65
N ILE A 140 -8.09 -18.14 -5.75
CA ILE A 140 -8.23 -19.61 -5.76
C ILE A 140 -6.87 -20.31 -5.84
N GLN A 141 -5.81 -19.63 -6.30
CA GLN A 141 -4.45 -20.21 -6.32
C GLN A 141 -3.94 -20.45 -4.91
N LYS A 142 -3.61 -21.71 -4.56
CA LYS A 142 -3.27 -22.15 -3.19
C LYS A 142 -2.20 -21.28 -2.52
N GLU A 143 -1.11 -20.99 -3.21
CA GLU A 143 0.02 -20.20 -2.67
C GLU A 143 -0.38 -18.75 -2.39
N SER A 144 -1.00 -18.09 -3.37
CA SER A 144 -1.47 -16.71 -3.23
C SER A 144 -2.63 -16.58 -2.24
N SER A 145 -3.56 -17.54 -2.24
CA SER A 145 -4.74 -17.57 -1.38
C SER A 145 -4.38 -17.50 0.10
N LEU A 146 -3.47 -18.36 0.55
CA LEU A 146 -3.07 -18.42 1.95
C LEU A 146 -2.45 -17.09 2.41
N VAL A 147 -1.55 -16.55 1.61
CA VAL A 147 -0.90 -15.26 1.92
C VAL A 147 -1.90 -14.11 1.94
N ILE A 148 -2.83 -14.07 0.97
CA ILE A 148 -3.86 -13.04 0.87
C ILE A 148 -4.83 -13.10 2.05
N PHE A 149 -5.27 -14.30 2.43
CA PHE A 149 -6.19 -14.48 3.56
C PHE A 149 -5.53 -14.10 4.88
N TYR A 150 -4.28 -14.51 5.07
CA TYR A 150 -3.49 -14.14 6.23
C TYR A 150 -3.26 -12.63 6.34
N ALA A 151 -2.92 -11.96 5.23
CA ALA A 151 -2.79 -10.51 5.17
C ALA A 151 -4.12 -9.80 5.46
N GLY A 152 -5.25 -10.35 4.97
CA GLY A 152 -6.60 -9.86 5.25
C GLY A 152 -6.95 -9.92 6.75
N THR A 153 -6.65 -11.02 7.41
CA THR A 153 -6.89 -11.20 8.86
C THR A 153 -6.06 -10.23 9.69
N LEU A 154 -4.77 -10.07 9.39
CA LEU A 154 -3.93 -9.09 10.08
C LEU A 154 -4.45 -7.66 9.91
N PHE A 155 -4.90 -7.33 8.71
CA PHE A 155 -5.46 -6.01 8.43
C PHE A 155 -6.79 -5.77 9.15
N ALA A 156 -7.64 -6.79 9.25
CA ALA A 156 -8.88 -6.72 10.02
C ALA A 156 -8.59 -6.45 11.51
N GLY A 157 -7.66 -7.20 12.10
CA GLY A 157 -7.21 -6.97 13.48
C GLY A 157 -6.68 -5.55 13.72
N TYR A 158 -5.87 -5.02 12.80
CA TYR A 158 -5.40 -3.64 12.86
C TYR A 158 -6.55 -2.62 12.89
N TYR A 159 -7.53 -2.79 12.01
CA TYR A 159 -8.66 -1.87 11.95
C TYR A 159 -9.65 -2.03 13.10
N MET A 160 -9.78 -3.23 13.68
CA MET A 160 -10.55 -3.42 14.91
C MET A 160 -9.99 -2.57 16.05
N VAL A 161 -8.67 -2.61 16.25
CA VAL A 161 -8.01 -1.79 17.28
C VAL A 161 -8.22 -0.31 16.99
N LEU A 162 -8.00 0.15 15.74
CA LEU A 162 -8.20 1.56 15.39
C LEU A 162 -9.65 2.04 15.55
N SER A 163 -10.63 1.21 15.19
CA SER A 163 -12.05 1.59 15.28
C SER A 163 -12.58 1.59 16.71
N SER A 164 -12.00 0.79 17.61
CA SER A 164 -12.37 0.77 19.02
C SER A 164 -11.78 1.92 19.83
N MET A 165 -10.67 2.54 19.34
CA MET A 165 -10.00 3.65 20.05
C MET A 165 -10.93 4.80 20.47
N PRO A 166 -11.80 5.36 19.60
CA PRO A 166 -12.62 6.49 19.97
C PRO A 166 -13.56 6.18 21.14
N ALA A 167 -14.17 4.99 21.13
CA ALA A 167 -15.06 4.57 22.21
C ALA A 167 -14.26 4.36 23.51
N GLN A 168 -13.18 3.61 23.47
CA GLN A 168 -12.37 3.29 24.64
C GLN A 168 -11.74 4.53 25.29
N PHE A 169 -11.17 5.45 24.52
CA PHE A 169 -10.56 6.67 25.07
C PHE A 169 -11.63 7.70 25.49
N GLY A 170 -12.79 7.74 24.81
CA GLY A 170 -13.91 8.56 25.21
C GLY A 170 -14.50 8.12 26.54
N GLU A 171 -14.74 6.82 26.73
CA GLU A 171 -15.36 6.28 27.94
C GLU A 171 -14.42 6.26 29.15
N LYS A 172 -13.15 5.83 28.96
CA LYS A 172 -12.19 5.65 30.05
C LYS A 172 -11.49 6.92 30.50
N TYR A 173 -11.18 7.82 29.56
CA TYR A 173 -10.40 9.03 29.84
C TYR A 173 -11.21 10.32 29.65
N ASN A 174 -12.50 10.23 29.25
CA ASN A 174 -13.37 11.39 28.95
C ASN A 174 -12.78 12.37 27.94
N PHE A 175 -12.10 11.82 26.91
CA PHE A 175 -11.42 12.64 25.89
C PHE A 175 -12.41 13.26 24.90
N ASN A 176 -12.18 14.52 24.58
CA ASN A 176 -12.85 15.21 23.47
C ASN A 176 -12.39 14.65 22.11
N THR A 177 -13.20 14.88 21.07
CA THR A 177 -12.92 14.42 19.70
C THR A 177 -11.52 14.80 19.21
N LEU A 178 -11.03 15.99 19.56
CA LEU A 178 -9.70 16.46 19.19
C LEU A 178 -8.60 15.67 19.93
N GLN A 179 -8.77 15.42 21.23
CA GLN A 179 -7.81 14.63 22.04
C GLN A 179 -7.72 13.19 21.53
N ILE A 180 -8.87 12.59 21.18
CA ILE A 180 -8.92 11.28 20.54
C ILE A 180 -8.16 11.32 19.22
N GLY A 181 -8.35 12.37 18.40
CA GLY A 181 -7.60 12.57 17.16
C GLY A 181 -6.08 12.60 17.38
N LEU A 182 -5.61 13.26 18.45
CA LEU A 182 -4.19 13.30 18.81
C LEU A 182 -3.62 11.94 19.20
N CYS A 183 -4.42 11.05 19.78
CA CYS A 183 -4.01 9.68 20.11
C CYS A 183 -3.73 8.82 18.86
N TYR A 184 -4.15 9.24 17.67
CA TYR A 184 -3.79 8.57 16.42
C TYR A 184 -2.39 8.94 15.90
N ILE A 185 -1.75 10.02 16.39
CA ILE A 185 -0.42 10.45 15.94
C ILE A 185 0.63 9.35 16.15
N PRO A 186 0.77 8.73 17.35
CA PRO A 186 1.74 7.66 17.57
C PRO A 186 1.53 6.48 16.63
N THR A 187 0.27 6.08 16.37
CA THR A 187 -0.05 4.99 15.45
C THR A 187 0.37 5.32 14.02
N GLY A 188 0.12 6.55 13.58
CA GLY A 188 0.52 7.03 12.26
C GLY A 188 2.04 7.09 12.09
N ILE A 189 2.75 7.66 13.06
CA ILE A 189 4.22 7.73 13.05
C ILE A 189 4.81 6.31 13.03
N GLY A 190 4.28 5.40 13.86
CA GLY A 190 4.71 4.00 13.88
C GLY A 190 4.52 3.33 12.53
N GLY A 191 3.35 3.50 11.90
CA GLY A 191 3.05 2.95 10.57
C GLY A 191 3.92 3.53 9.45
N MET A 192 4.21 4.83 9.47
CA MET A 192 5.10 5.46 8.49
C MET A 192 6.56 4.99 8.68
N ALA A 193 7.06 5.01 9.90
CA ALA A 193 8.43 4.61 10.21
C ALA A 193 8.70 3.15 9.81
N VAL A 194 7.80 2.23 10.19
CA VAL A 194 7.98 0.80 9.88
C VAL A 194 7.92 0.52 8.38
N SER A 195 7.09 1.23 7.65
CA SER A 195 6.97 1.03 6.20
C SER A 195 8.31 1.26 5.49
N ILE A 196 9.08 2.26 5.93
CA ILE A 196 10.43 2.54 5.42
C ILE A 196 11.43 1.49 5.93
N ILE A 197 11.42 1.21 7.23
CA ILE A 197 12.39 0.30 7.87
C ILE A 197 12.21 -1.11 7.30
N VAL A 198 11.01 -1.65 7.32
CA VAL A 198 10.72 -3.00 6.81
C VAL A 198 10.94 -3.07 5.31
N GLY A 199 10.60 -2.03 4.54
CA GLY A 199 10.89 -1.99 3.11
C GLY A 199 12.39 -2.17 2.82
N LYS A 200 13.25 -1.46 3.55
CA LYS A 200 14.72 -1.60 3.44
C LYS A 200 15.21 -2.97 3.93
N LEU A 201 14.67 -3.48 5.03
CA LEU A 201 15.01 -4.82 5.55
C LEU A 201 14.62 -5.92 4.57
N LEU A 202 13.48 -5.82 3.92
CA LEU A 202 13.05 -6.76 2.88
C LEU A 202 14.00 -6.79 1.69
N ASN A 203 14.50 -5.63 1.26
CA ASN A 203 15.51 -5.56 0.19
C ASN A 203 16.85 -6.14 0.63
N TRP A 204 17.29 -5.82 1.84
CA TRP A 204 18.52 -6.34 2.40
C TRP A 204 18.49 -7.87 2.53
N ASN A 205 17.39 -8.42 3.07
CA ASN A 205 17.24 -9.87 3.22
C ASN A 205 17.14 -10.58 1.86
N PHE A 206 16.43 -9.99 0.90
CA PHE A 206 16.39 -10.50 -0.47
C PHE A 206 17.78 -10.59 -1.08
N ARG A 207 18.59 -9.51 -1.01
CA ARG A 207 19.97 -9.49 -1.50
C ARG A 207 20.86 -10.49 -0.76
N ARG A 208 20.65 -10.68 0.54
CA ARG A 208 21.37 -11.69 1.35
C ARG A 208 21.08 -13.12 0.85
N HIS A 209 19.82 -13.45 0.61
CA HIS A 209 19.43 -14.75 0.07
C HIS A 209 19.90 -14.95 -1.38
N ALA A 210 19.86 -13.92 -2.21
CA ALA A 210 20.38 -13.97 -3.57
C ALA A 210 21.87 -14.31 -3.60
N LYS A 211 22.67 -13.69 -2.74
CA LYS A 211 24.10 -14.04 -2.59
C LYS A 211 24.31 -15.49 -2.16
N LYS A 212 23.47 -16.01 -1.25
CA LYS A 212 23.57 -17.42 -0.80
C LYS A 212 23.23 -18.42 -1.91
N CYS A 213 22.32 -18.05 -2.81
CA CYS A 213 21.90 -18.89 -3.95
C CYS A 213 22.80 -18.68 -5.19
N GLY A 214 23.86 -17.89 -5.10
CA GLY A 214 24.77 -17.61 -6.23
C GLY A 214 24.11 -16.79 -7.36
N MET A 215 23.00 -16.09 -7.07
CA MET A 215 22.28 -15.29 -8.05
C MET A 215 22.95 -13.91 -8.20
N GLU A 216 23.39 -13.57 -9.41
CA GLU A 216 23.88 -12.23 -9.73
C GLU A 216 22.69 -11.25 -9.87
N ILE A 217 22.68 -10.24 -9.03
CA ILE A 217 21.69 -9.15 -9.11
C ILE A 217 22.20 -8.13 -10.11
N THR A 218 21.65 -8.15 -11.31
CA THR A 218 21.92 -7.13 -12.33
C THR A 218 20.98 -5.95 -12.10
N GLU A 219 21.54 -4.76 -11.88
CA GLU A 219 20.75 -3.53 -11.71
C GLU A 219 19.95 -3.23 -12.99
N GLY A 220 18.67 -2.85 -12.82
CA GLY A 220 17.79 -2.48 -13.93
C GLY A 220 17.14 -3.64 -14.70
N LYS A 221 17.57 -4.89 -14.52
CA LYS A 221 16.94 -6.07 -15.16
C LYS A 221 16.07 -6.83 -14.16
N GLN A 222 14.93 -7.33 -14.59
CA GLN A 222 14.14 -8.24 -13.78
C GLN A 222 14.87 -9.59 -13.64
N GLN A 223 15.09 -10.00 -12.39
CA GLN A 223 15.73 -11.29 -12.08
C GLN A 223 14.77 -12.46 -12.33
N ASP A 224 15.31 -13.57 -12.79
CA ASP A 224 14.59 -14.83 -12.83
C ASP A 224 14.52 -15.42 -11.41
N LEU A 225 13.30 -15.63 -10.89
CA LEU A 225 13.08 -16.19 -9.56
C LEU A 225 12.62 -17.65 -9.58
N THR A 226 12.74 -18.35 -10.69
CA THR A 226 12.21 -19.72 -10.86
C THR A 226 12.80 -20.67 -9.80
N ASN A 227 14.06 -20.49 -9.41
CA ASN A 227 14.76 -21.31 -8.42
C ASN A 227 15.09 -20.53 -7.12
N PHE A 228 14.48 -19.37 -6.92
CA PHE A 228 14.78 -18.53 -5.76
C PHE A 228 13.69 -18.66 -4.70
N PRO A 229 14.00 -18.94 -3.42
CA PRO A 229 13.04 -19.07 -2.35
C PRO A 229 12.51 -17.71 -1.89
N VAL A 230 11.66 -17.09 -2.71
CA VAL A 230 11.08 -15.75 -2.47
C VAL A 230 10.33 -15.72 -1.15
N GLU A 231 9.56 -16.76 -0.87
CA GLU A 231 8.74 -16.88 0.33
C GLU A 231 9.61 -16.83 1.59
N THR A 232 10.66 -17.64 1.66
CA THR A 232 11.58 -17.65 2.80
C THR A 232 12.26 -16.30 2.98
N ALA A 233 12.69 -15.67 1.88
CA ALA A 233 13.36 -14.38 1.93
C ALA A 233 12.46 -13.25 2.44
N ARG A 234 11.14 -13.32 2.20
CA ARG A 234 10.17 -12.32 2.66
C ARG A 234 9.58 -12.66 4.02
N LEU A 235 9.16 -13.91 4.25
CA LEU A 235 8.51 -14.35 5.49
C LEU A 235 9.45 -14.32 6.71
N GLN A 236 10.74 -14.49 6.53
CA GLN A 236 11.72 -14.40 7.61
C GLN A 236 11.67 -13.05 8.34
N ILE A 237 11.36 -11.96 7.65
CA ILE A 237 11.19 -10.63 8.26
C ILE A 237 9.77 -10.46 8.83
N VAL A 238 8.76 -11.04 8.17
CA VAL A 238 7.36 -10.88 8.56
C VAL A 238 7.01 -11.65 9.82
N SER A 239 7.50 -12.90 9.96
CA SER A 239 7.12 -13.78 11.06
C SER A 239 7.36 -13.20 12.46
N PRO A 240 8.54 -12.66 12.79
CA PRO A 240 8.75 -12.07 14.12
C PRO A 240 7.86 -10.86 14.38
N LEU A 241 7.60 -10.04 13.35
CA LEU A 241 6.71 -8.89 13.47
C LEU A 241 5.29 -9.30 13.83
N VAL A 242 4.78 -10.40 13.24
CA VAL A 242 3.44 -10.89 13.55
C VAL A 242 3.32 -11.38 14.98
N TYR A 243 4.30 -12.14 15.49
CA TYR A 243 4.29 -12.59 16.88
C TYR A 243 4.33 -11.44 17.86
N ILE A 244 5.17 -10.43 17.61
CA ILE A 244 5.22 -9.22 18.44
C ILE A 244 3.90 -8.45 18.36
N ALA A 245 3.30 -8.34 17.17
CA ALA A 245 2.00 -7.69 16.99
C ALA A 245 0.91 -8.38 17.80
N ALA A 246 0.83 -9.71 17.77
CA ALA A 246 -0.13 -10.47 18.55
C ALA A 246 0.05 -10.26 20.07
N ALA A 247 1.28 -10.39 20.57
CA ALA A 247 1.59 -10.18 21.97
C ALA A 247 1.24 -8.75 22.44
N THR A 248 1.63 -7.74 21.66
CA THR A 248 1.37 -6.33 22.01
C THR A 248 -0.11 -5.98 21.96
N THR A 249 -0.89 -6.61 21.08
CA THR A 249 -2.35 -6.41 21.02
C THR A 249 -3.03 -7.00 22.25
N ILE A 250 -2.60 -8.17 22.73
CA ILE A 250 -3.09 -8.78 23.97
C ILE A 250 -2.75 -7.88 25.18
N CYS A 251 -1.49 -7.43 25.27
CA CYS A 251 -1.07 -6.51 26.33
C CYS A 251 -1.85 -5.19 26.31
N TYR A 252 -2.14 -4.65 25.12
CA TYR A 252 -2.98 -3.46 24.96
C TYR A 252 -4.37 -3.65 25.60
N GLY A 253 -5.01 -4.81 25.34
CA GLY A 253 -6.32 -5.11 25.93
C GLY A 253 -6.28 -5.12 27.45
N TRP A 254 -5.28 -5.76 28.05
CA TRP A 254 -5.13 -5.81 29.51
C TRP A 254 -4.79 -4.45 30.13
N VAL A 255 -3.93 -3.67 29.49
CA VAL A 255 -3.58 -2.33 29.95
C VAL A 255 -4.78 -1.39 29.89
N MET A 256 -5.62 -1.52 28.86
CA MET A 256 -6.88 -0.78 28.78
C MET A 256 -7.85 -1.18 29.90
N GLU A 257 -7.94 -2.46 30.27
CA GLU A 257 -8.81 -2.91 31.37
C GLU A 257 -8.35 -2.39 32.72
N SER A 258 -7.06 -2.39 33.01
CA SER A 258 -6.49 -2.06 34.33
C SER A 258 -6.47 -0.58 34.70
N HIS A 259 -7.13 0.32 33.93
CA HIS A 259 -7.19 1.77 34.17
C HIS A 259 -5.82 2.42 34.48
N THR A 260 -4.78 2.01 33.74
CA THR A 260 -3.44 2.55 33.88
C THR A 260 -3.33 3.96 33.31
N SER A 261 -2.17 4.60 33.52
CA SER A 261 -1.88 5.90 32.93
C SER A 261 -1.96 5.83 31.39
N LEU A 262 -2.31 6.93 30.73
CA LEU A 262 -2.45 7.07 29.27
C LEU A 262 -1.22 6.60 28.48
N VAL A 263 -0.04 6.68 29.09
CA VAL A 263 1.25 6.33 28.45
C VAL A 263 1.31 4.85 28.08
N GLY A 264 0.77 3.95 28.92
CA GLY A 264 0.76 2.51 28.66
C GLY A 264 0.04 2.15 27.36
N PRO A 265 -1.27 2.47 27.22
CA PRO A 265 -2.00 2.20 25.99
C PRO A 265 -1.36 2.79 24.74
N ILE A 266 -0.83 4.00 24.80
CA ILE A 266 -0.19 4.68 23.65
C ILE A 266 1.07 3.93 23.19
N ILE A 267 1.91 3.46 24.11
CA ILE A 267 3.11 2.69 23.76
C ILE A 267 2.73 1.37 23.10
N PHE A 268 1.78 0.62 23.65
CA PHE A 268 1.34 -0.64 23.08
C PHE A 268 0.65 -0.44 21.71
N LEU A 269 -0.13 0.61 21.53
CA LEU A 269 -0.69 1.00 20.23
C LEU A 269 0.39 1.30 19.21
N PHE A 270 1.41 2.05 19.60
CA PHE A 270 2.53 2.37 18.70
C PHE A 270 3.25 1.08 18.24
N ILE A 271 3.61 0.18 19.17
CA ILE A 271 4.33 -1.06 18.85
C ILE A 271 3.43 -2.01 18.05
N SER A 272 2.17 -2.17 18.41
CA SER A 272 1.21 -3.00 17.68
C SER A 272 1.03 -2.52 16.25
N THR A 273 0.80 -1.22 16.06
CA THR A 273 0.66 -0.62 14.73
C THR A 273 1.95 -0.76 13.91
N PHE A 274 3.10 -0.52 14.54
CA PHE A 274 4.41 -0.72 13.92
C PHE A 274 4.55 -2.15 13.39
N CYS A 275 4.30 -3.15 14.22
CA CYS A 275 4.47 -4.54 13.83
C CYS A 275 3.41 -5.02 12.80
N MET A 276 2.15 -4.63 12.97
CA MET A 276 1.08 -5.00 12.02
C MET A 276 1.28 -4.39 10.64
N THR A 277 1.61 -3.10 10.57
CA THR A 277 1.86 -2.41 9.29
C THR A 277 3.11 -2.96 8.60
N GLY A 278 4.16 -3.28 9.37
CA GLY A 278 5.37 -3.90 8.83
C GLY A 278 5.10 -5.28 8.24
N SER A 279 4.33 -6.10 8.92
CA SER A 279 3.91 -7.41 8.45
C SER A 279 3.08 -7.30 7.17
N PHE A 280 2.14 -6.36 7.12
CA PHE A 280 1.33 -6.11 5.93
C PHE A 280 2.18 -5.65 4.73
N THR A 281 3.18 -4.79 4.95
CA THR A 281 4.11 -4.36 3.91
C THR A 281 4.89 -5.55 3.34
N GLY A 282 5.38 -6.45 4.20
CA GLY A 282 6.09 -7.65 3.77
C GLY A 282 5.21 -8.63 2.99
N LEU A 283 3.99 -8.89 3.47
CA LEU A 283 3.03 -9.76 2.78
C LEU A 283 2.56 -9.15 1.44
N SER A 284 2.34 -7.84 1.38
CA SER A 284 2.00 -7.14 0.14
C SER A 284 3.13 -7.28 -0.89
N THR A 285 4.38 -7.16 -0.46
CA THR A 285 5.55 -7.37 -1.32
C THR A 285 5.62 -8.80 -1.82
N LEU A 286 5.37 -9.79 -0.96
CA LEU A 286 5.35 -11.20 -1.31
C LEU A 286 4.27 -11.50 -2.36
N VAL A 287 3.04 -11.02 -2.17
CA VAL A 287 1.93 -11.21 -3.12
C VAL A 287 2.27 -10.64 -4.51
N VAL A 288 2.92 -9.48 -4.55
CA VAL A 288 3.37 -8.86 -5.81
C VAL A 288 4.51 -9.67 -6.45
N ASP A 289 5.42 -10.21 -5.66
CA ASP A 289 6.53 -11.04 -6.14
C ASP A 289 6.06 -12.40 -6.69
N LEU A 290 5.07 -13.04 -6.07
CA LEU A 290 4.45 -14.29 -6.54
C LEU A 290 3.65 -14.08 -7.84
N ASN A 291 3.00 -12.92 -7.99
CA ASN A 291 2.11 -12.62 -9.13
C ASN A 291 2.66 -11.53 -10.05
N ARG A 292 3.90 -11.62 -10.47
CA ARG A 292 4.61 -10.60 -11.25
C ARG A 292 3.90 -10.16 -12.53
N GLN A 293 3.32 -11.10 -13.27
CA GLN A 293 2.62 -10.80 -14.54
C GLN A 293 1.29 -10.09 -14.34
N SER A 294 0.74 -10.13 -13.12
CA SER A 294 -0.57 -9.60 -12.77
C SER A 294 -0.61 -8.99 -11.36
N ALA A 295 0.45 -8.26 -10.99
CA ALA A 295 0.63 -7.67 -9.66
C ALA A 295 -0.56 -6.79 -9.23
N GLY A 296 -1.09 -5.95 -10.14
CA GLY A 296 -2.28 -5.15 -9.88
C GLY A 296 -3.53 -6.00 -9.59
N THR A 297 -3.71 -7.11 -10.32
CA THR A 297 -4.81 -8.05 -10.10
C THR A 297 -4.68 -8.76 -8.75
N ALA A 298 -3.48 -9.16 -8.37
CA ALA A 298 -3.20 -9.80 -7.09
C ALA A 298 -3.41 -8.83 -5.91
N THR A 299 -3.01 -7.58 -6.05
CA THR A 299 -3.28 -6.55 -5.04
C THR A 299 -4.77 -6.22 -4.96
N ALA A 300 -5.49 -6.21 -6.09
CA ALA A 300 -6.94 -6.06 -6.09
C ALA A 300 -7.65 -7.22 -5.37
N ALA A 301 -7.18 -8.46 -5.57
CA ALA A 301 -7.64 -9.65 -4.85
C ALA A 301 -7.41 -9.51 -3.33
N MET A 302 -6.23 -9.06 -2.92
CA MET A 302 -5.90 -8.79 -1.51
C MET A 302 -6.80 -7.70 -0.91
N ASN A 303 -7.09 -6.62 -1.67
CA ASN A 303 -8.01 -5.58 -1.23
C ASN A 303 -9.45 -6.10 -1.08
N LEU A 304 -9.90 -7.00 -1.96
CA LEU A 304 -11.23 -7.61 -1.88
C LEU A 304 -11.37 -8.43 -0.59
N VAL A 305 -10.41 -9.31 -0.29
CA VAL A 305 -10.41 -10.10 0.96
C VAL A 305 -10.32 -9.18 2.18
N ARG A 306 -9.50 -8.14 2.14
CA ARG A 306 -9.39 -7.13 3.19
C ARG A 306 -10.71 -6.41 3.47
N CYS A 307 -11.48 -6.06 2.45
CA CYS A 307 -12.77 -5.43 2.61
C CYS A 307 -13.80 -6.43 3.16
N TRP A 308 -13.77 -7.68 2.72
CA TRP A 308 -14.68 -8.69 3.20
C TRP A 308 -14.46 -9.06 4.67
N SER A 309 -13.21 -9.24 5.08
CA SER A 309 -12.89 -9.50 6.48
C SER A 309 -13.31 -8.37 7.43
N ARG A 310 -13.48 -7.13 6.95
CA ARG A 310 -14.06 -6.02 7.73
C ARG A 310 -15.58 -6.11 7.91
N LEU A 311 -16.27 -6.75 6.98
CA LEU A 311 -17.74 -6.90 7.06
C LEU A 311 -18.16 -8.07 7.95
N SER A 312 -17.23 -9.00 8.22
CA SER A 312 -17.48 -10.20 9.02
C SER A 312 -17.28 -9.97 10.53
N PHE A 313 -16.80 -8.82 10.93
CA PHE A 313 -16.58 -8.38 12.31
C PHE A 313 -17.25 -7.03 12.56
#